data_d8577b1b4bbac7242872d8014f31959d
#
_entry.id   d8577b1b4bbac7242872d8014f31959d
#
_cell.length_a   1.000
_cell.length_b   1.000
_cell.length_c   1.000
_cell.angle_alpha   90.00
_cell.angle_beta   90.00
_cell.angle_gamma   90.00
#
_symmetry.space_group_name_H-M   'P 1'
#
loop_
_entity.id
_entity.type
_entity.pdbx_description
1 polymer ?
#
loop_
_entity_poly.entity_id
_entity_poly.type
_entity_poly.pdbx_seq_one_letter_code
_entity_poly.pdbx_strand_id
1 'polypeptide(L)'
;MSFVDAALAPPRKTGQIKLHNAEAFAGMRKAGQLVAQCLDMLTAEVAPGVPTERIDRLVHDFAMDHSALPATLMYRGYRKSTCTSINHVVCHGIPNEKPMRDGDIVNIDVTLILDGWHGDSSRMYAVGEIPRRAERLIDVTYEAMMRGIAAIKPGGTTGDIGSAIQSFVEAQHMSVVRDFCGHGLGRLFHDEPNIVHVGRAGEGTTLRPGMFFTVEPMINLGRPHVKVLSDGWTAVTRDRQLSAQFEHTVGVTDKGVEIFTTSPKGLHLSLIHISEPTRPY
;
A
#
# COMPACT_ATOMS: atom_id res chain seq x y z
N MET A 1 16.68 3.31 17.32
CA MET A 1 17.30 2.63 16.17
C MET A 1 18.49 3.43 15.68
N SER A 2 19.53 2.79 15.16
CA SER A 2 20.68 3.47 14.55
C SER A 2 20.46 3.64 13.04
N PHE A 3 21.20 4.61 12.46
CA PHE A 3 21.14 4.92 11.02
C PHE A 3 22.46 4.52 10.37
N VAL A 4 22.40 4.19 9.08
CA VAL A 4 23.57 3.87 8.26
C VAL A 4 23.40 4.47 6.87
N ASP A 5 24.51 4.89 6.23
CA ASP A 5 24.50 5.22 4.82
C ASP A 5 24.18 3.96 4.01
N ALA A 6 23.16 4.04 3.15
CA ALA A 6 22.72 2.90 2.34
C ALA A 6 23.81 2.35 1.41
N ALA A 7 24.74 3.21 0.95
CA ALA A 7 25.86 2.80 0.11
C ALA A 7 26.90 1.92 0.86
N LEU A 8 26.94 2.04 2.18
CA LEU A 8 27.84 1.27 3.06
C LEU A 8 27.15 0.06 3.70
N ALA A 9 25.82 -0.03 3.59
CA ALA A 9 25.05 -1.09 4.20
C ALA A 9 25.12 -2.39 3.38
N PRO A 10 25.23 -3.58 4.01
CA PRO A 10 25.14 -4.84 3.29
C PRO A 10 23.71 -5.04 2.71
N PRO A 11 23.56 -5.84 1.62
CA PRO A 11 22.27 -6.11 0.99
C PRO A 11 21.43 -7.12 1.81
N ARG A 12 21.29 -6.85 3.11
CA ARG A 12 20.49 -7.65 4.06
C ARG A 12 19.97 -6.77 5.19
N LYS A 13 18.96 -7.24 5.91
CA LYS A 13 18.51 -6.61 7.16
C LYS A 13 19.65 -6.56 8.19
N THR A 14 19.85 -5.39 8.78
CA THR A 14 20.87 -5.17 9.82
C THR A 14 20.27 -4.64 11.12
N GLY A 15 18.95 -4.36 11.15
CA GLY A 15 18.31 -3.62 12.24
C GLY A 15 18.63 -2.12 12.24
N GLN A 16 19.33 -1.63 11.23
CA GLN A 16 19.66 -0.22 11.03
C GLN A 16 18.80 0.38 9.92
N ILE A 17 18.43 1.63 10.07
CA ILE A 17 17.68 2.38 9.07
C ILE A 17 18.66 2.91 8.02
N LYS A 18 18.43 2.58 6.76
CA LYS A 18 19.25 3.03 5.63
C LYS A 18 18.87 4.44 5.21
N LEU A 19 19.87 5.29 5.04
CA LEU A 19 19.70 6.64 4.48
C LEU A 19 20.24 6.65 3.05
N HIS A 20 19.37 6.92 2.13
CA HIS A 20 19.57 6.85 0.69
C HIS A 20 19.94 8.21 0.10
N ASN A 21 20.78 8.19 -0.93
CA ASN A 21 21.26 9.37 -1.66
C ASN A 21 20.35 9.72 -2.87
N ALA A 22 20.70 10.75 -3.61
CA ALA A 22 19.94 11.24 -4.77
C ALA A 22 19.81 10.18 -5.90
N GLU A 23 20.83 9.33 -6.11
CA GLU A 23 20.79 8.25 -7.10
C GLU A 23 19.74 7.18 -6.71
N ALA A 24 19.67 6.85 -5.44
CA ALA A 24 18.65 5.94 -4.91
C ALA A 24 17.23 6.50 -5.08
N PHE A 25 17.03 7.82 -4.85
CA PHE A 25 15.76 8.48 -5.15
C PHE A 25 15.38 8.34 -6.64
N ALA A 26 16.32 8.48 -7.55
CA ALA A 26 16.06 8.29 -8.99
C ALA A 26 15.65 6.84 -9.31
N GLY A 27 16.28 5.84 -8.68
CA GLY A 27 15.90 4.44 -8.80
C GLY A 27 14.51 4.16 -8.26
N MET A 28 14.18 4.67 -7.07
CA MET A 28 12.87 4.51 -6.44
C MET A 28 11.75 5.20 -7.23
N ARG A 29 12.01 6.37 -7.83
CA ARG A 29 11.04 7.02 -8.73
C ARG A 29 10.68 6.12 -9.91
N LYS A 30 11.67 5.48 -10.55
CA LYS A 30 11.42 4.57 -11.67
C LYS A 30 10.60 3.36 -11.22
N ALA A 31 11.00 2.68 -10.16
CA ALA A 31 10.30 1.51 -9.65
C ALA A 31 8.87 1.87 -9.18
N GLY A 32 8.71 2.96 -8.43
CA GLY A 32 7.41 3.43 -7.96
C GLY A 32 6.47 3.85 -9.08
N GLN A 33 6.98 4.54 -10.12
CA GLN A 33 6.18 4.90 -11.29
C GLN A 33 5.74 3.67 -12.09
N LEU A 34 6.57 2.63 -12.18
CA LEU A 34 6.20 1.39 -12.84
C LEU A 34 5.04 0.70 -12.11
N VAL A 35 5.09 0.62 -10.78
CA VAL A 35 3.99 0.08 -9.96
C VAL A 35 2.72 0.91 -10.14
N ALA A 36 2.81 2.24 -10.12
CA ALA A 36 1.66 3.12 -10.32
C ALA A 36 1.02 2.92 -11.71
N GLN A 37 1.82 2.72 -12.76
CA GLN A 37 1.34 2.39 -14.11
C GLN A 37 0.65 1.02 -14.16
N CYS A 38 1.20 0.02 -13.45
CA CYS A 38 0.56 -1.30 -13.33
C CYS A 38 -0.82 -1.18 -12.68
N LEU A 39 -0.92 -0.49 -11.54
CA LEU A 39 -2.20 -0.24 -10.87
C LEU A 39 -3.18 0.56 -11.75
N ASP A 40 -2.71 1.52 -12.54
CA ASP A 40 -3.54 2.26 -13.49
C ASP A 40 -4.08 1.35 -14.62
N MET A 41 -3.27 0.44 -15.12
CA MET A 41 -3.67 -0.55 -16.15
C MET A 41 -4.79 -1.46 -15.63
N LEU A 42 -4.71 -1.89 -14.36
CA LEU A 42 -5.70 -2.78 -13.75
C LEU A 42 -7.08 -2.14 -13.59
N THR A 43 -7.20 -0.82 -13.66
CA THR A 43 -8.49 -0.12 -13.54
C THR A 43 -9.53 -0.61 -14.56
N ALA A 44 -9.10 -0.89 -15.79
CA ALA A 44 -9.98 -1.39 -16.85
C ALA A 44 -10.29 -2.90 -16.76
N GLU A 45 -9.55 -3.61 -15.91
CA GLU A 45 -9.63 -5.08 -15.82
C GLU A 45 -10.46 -5.55 -14.61
N VAL A 46 -10.71 -4.68 -13.63
CA VAL A 46 -11.51 -5.00 -12.44
C VAL A 46 -13.00 -4.82 -12.77
N ALA A 47 -13.70 -5.96 -12.90
CA ALA A 47 -15.13 -5.97 -13.22
C ALA A 47 -15.81 -7.21 -12.62
N PRO A 48 -17.15 -7.21 -12.46
CA PRO A 48 -17.91 -8.39 -12.09
C PRO A 48 -17.64 -9.56 -13.06
N GLY A 49 -17.46 -10.76 -12.51
CA GLY A 49 -17.16 -11.98 -13.29
C GLY A 49 -15.66 -12.21 -13.54
N VAL A 50 -14.80 -11.25 -13.29
CA VAL A 50 -13.35 -11.42 -13.46
C VAL A 50 -12.77 -12.10 -12.21
N PRO A 51 -12.02 -13.23 -12.36
CA PRO A 51 -11.34 -13.87 -11.23
C PRO A 51 -10.05 -13.12 -10.90
N THR A 52 -9.67 -13.10 -9.61
CA THR A 52 -8.43 -12.46 -9.16
C THR A 52 -7.17 -13.14 -9.70
N GLU A 53 -7.26 -14.41 -10.11
CA GLU A 53 -6.20 -15.11 -10.85
C GLU A 53 -5.85 -14.42 -12.20
N ARG A 54 -6.84 -13.81 -12.87
CA ARG A 54 -6.59 -13.01 -14.06
C ARG A 54 -5.80 -11.75 -13.72
N ILE A 55 -6.14 -11.10 -12.60
CA ILE A 55 -5.42 -9.91 -12.12
C ILE A 55 -3.94 -10.27 -11.85
N ASP A 56 -3.70 -11.39 -11.18
CA ASP A 56 -2.35 -11.89 -10.91
C ASP A 56 -1.52 -12.09 -12.19
N ARG A 57 -2.13 -12.71 -13.22
CA ARG A 57 -1.47 -12.89 -14.52
C ARG A 57 -1.15 -11.57 -15.19
N LEU A 58 -2.07 -10.63 -15.19
CA LEU A 58 -1.85 -9.30 -15.77
C LEU A 58 -0.69 -8.55 -15.08
N VAL A 59 -0.58 -8.64 -13.76
CA VAL A 59 0.56 -8.06 -13.00
C VAL A 59 1.86 -8.76 -13.39
N HIS A 60 1.85 -10.09 -13.47
CA HIS A 60 3.03 -10.86 -13.89
C HIS A 60 3.50 -10.46 -15.29
N ASP A 61 2.59 -10.49 -16.28
CA ASP A 61 2.89 -10.18 -17.67
C ASP A 61 3.38 -8.74 -17.81
N PHE A 62 2.69 -7.79 -17.15
CA PHE A 62 3.13 -6.40 -17.12
C PHE A 62 4.56 -6.25 -16.57
N ALA A 63 4.90 -6.95 -15.49
CA ALA A 63 6.26 -6.92 -14.93
C ALA A 63 7.28 -7.43 -15.96
N MET A 64 7.01 -8.57 -16.59
CA MET A 64 7.91 -9.17 -17.59
C MET A 64 8.10 -8.24 -18.81
N ASP A 65 7.04 -7.65 -19.32
CA ASP A 65 7.07 -6.72 -20.47
C ASP A 65 7.92 -5.47 -20.18
N HIS A 66 8.06 -5.10 -18.91
CA HIS A 66 8.86 -3.95 -18.46
C HIS A 66 10.21 -4.33 -17.87
N SER A 67 10.68 -5.57 -18.08
CA SER A 67 11.95 -6.08 -17.53
C SER A 67 12.05 -5.95 -16.00
N ALA A 68 10.92 -6.04 -15.31
CA ALA A 68 10.81 -6.04 -13.86
C ALA A 68 10.41 -7.44 -13.34
N LEU A 69 10.48 -7.64 -12.04
CA LEU A 69 10.08 -8.89 -11.39
C LEU A 69 9.02 -8.61 -10.31
N PRO A 70 7.95 -9.42 -10.20
CA PRO A 70 7.06 -9.35 -9.05
C PRO A 70 7.79 -9.75 -7.77
N ALA A 71 7.89 -8.84 -6.80
CA ALA A 71 8.64 -9.09 -5.57
C ALA A 71 7.96 -10.10 -4.64
N THR A 72 6.64 -10.22 -4.73
CA THR A 72 5.85 -11.17 -3.93
C THR A 72 6.08 -12.62 -4.37
N LEU A 73 6.36 -12.83 -5.67
CA LEU A 73 6.51 -14.17 -6.24
C LEU A 73 7.69 -14.90 -5.58
N MET A 74 7.40 -16.03 -4.92
CA MET A 74 8.33 -16.84 -4.13
C MET A 74 8.86 -16.18 -2.84
N TYR A 75 8.40 -14.97 -2.50
CA TYR A 75 8.75 -14.36 -1.23
C TYR A 75 8.19 -15.19 -0.07
N ARG A 76 9.09 -15.76 0.75
CA ARG A 76 8.74 -16.66 1.89
C ARG A 76 7.74 -17.77 1.52
N GLY A 77 7.76 -18.22 0.25
CA GLY A 77 6.88 -19.27 -0.24
C GLY A 77 5.53 -18.80 -0.80
N TYR A 78 5.26 -17.49 -0.85
CA TYR A 78 4.10 -16.95 -1.56
C TYR A 78 4.24 -17.20 -3.07
N ARG A 79 3.17 -17.64 -3.73
CA ARG A 79 3.25 -18.16 -5.11
C ARG A 79 2.51 -17.33 -6.15
N LYS A 80 2.23 -16.08 -5.84
CA LYS A 80 1.52 -15.16 -6.71
C LYS A 80 2.30 -13.87 -6.89
N SER A 81 2.03 -13.16 -7.97
CA SER A 81 2.71 -11.92 -8.37
C SER A 81 2.13 -10.68 -7.69
N THR A 82 0.95 -10.81 -7.08
CA THR A 82 0.24 -9.73 -6.37
C THR A 82 -0.58 -10.31 -5.23
N CYS A 83 -1.05 -9.45 -4.31
CA CYS A 83 -2.09 -9.81 -3.36
C CYS A 83 -3.43 -9.19 -3.81
N THR A 84 -4.55 -9.92 -3.58
CA THR A 84 -5.89 -9.45 -3.90
C THR A 84 -6.82 -9.69 -2.72
N SER A 85 -7.22 -8.61 -2.04
CA SER A 85 -7.95 -8.68 -0.77
C SER A 85 -9.37 -8.15 -0.95
N ILE A 86 -10.36 -9.08 -0.95
CA ILE A 86 -11.77 -8.77 -1.24
C ILE A 86 -12.54 -8.57 0.06
N ASN A 87 -13.32 -7.50 0.17
CA ASN A 87 -14.30 -7.19 1.21
C ASN A 87 -13.69 -7.23 2.63
N HIS A 88 -13.87 -8.33 3.35
CA HIS A 88 -13.41 -8.52 4.73
C HIS A 88 -11.98 -9.08 4.83
N VAL A 89 -11.32 -9.32 3.70
CA VAL A 89 -9.89 -9.62 3.65
C VAL A 89 -9.15 -8.31 3.85
N VAL A 90 -8.30 -8.28 4.87
CA VAL A 90 -7.56 -7.07 5.28
C VAL A 90 -6.34 -6.86 4.38
N CYS A 91 -5.53 -7.91 4.21
CA CYS A 91 -4.35 -7.92 3.36
C CYS A 91 -3.92 -9.36 3.03
N HIS A 92 -2.93 -9.49 2.13
CA HIS A 92 -2.30 -10.74 1.71
C HIS A 92 -3.28 -11.79 1.16
N GLY A 93 -4.43 -11.35 0.62
CA GLY A 93 -5.37 -12.24 -0.04
C GLY A 93 -4.71 -12.92 -1.26
N ILE A 94 -4.85 -14.24 -1.38
CA ILE A 94 -4.24 -15.02 -2.45
C ILE A 94 -5.14 -15.00 -3.68
N PRO A 95 -4.66 -14.54 -4.85
CA PRO A 95 -5.37 -14.63 -6.12
C PRO A 95 -5.85 -16.05 -6.41
N ASN A 96 -7.09 -16.17 -6.90
CA ASN A 96 -7.72 -17.45 -7.18
C ASN A 96 -8.76 -17.34 -8.32
N GLU A 97 -9.30 -18.47 -8.75
CA GLU A 97 -10.24 -18.55 -9.87
C GLU A 97 -11.67 -18.11 -9.55
N LYS A 98 -11.98 -17.77 -8.29
CA LYS A 98 -13.32 -17.32 -7.93
C LYS A 98 -13.60 -15.94 -8.51
N PRO A 99 -14.66 -15.77 -9.30
CA PRO A 99 -14.99 -14.50 -9.90
C PRO A 99 -15.42 -13.47 -8.85
N MET A 100 -14.97 -12.24 -9.01
CA MET A 100 -15.45 -11.08 -8.26
C MET A 100 -16.93 -10.84 -8.59
N ARG A 101 -17.67 -10.30 -7.65
CA ARG A 101 -19.11 -10.06 -7.77
C ARG A 101 -19.39 -8.56 -7.81
N ASP A 102 -20.48 -8.20 -8.46
CA ASP A 102 -21.04 -6.85 -8.35
C ASP A 102 -21.25 -6.49 -6.86
N GLY A 103 -20.79 -5.32 -6.46
CA GLY A 103 -20.81 -4.85 -5.07
C GLY A 103 -19.58 -5.23 -4.22
N ASP A 104 -18.65 -6.03 -4.73
CA ASP A 104 -17.38 -6.30 -4.05
C ASP A 104 -16.47 -5.06 -4.08
N ILE A 105 -15.64 -4.91 -3.06
CA ILE A 105 -14.47 -4.02 -3.08
C ILE A 105 -13.21 -4.88 -3.01
N VAL A 106 -12.17 -4.54 -3.75
CA VAL A 106 -10.91 -5.29 -3.76
C VAL A 106 -9.72 -4.36 -3.61
N ASN A 107 -8.83 -4.67 -2.68
CA ASN A 107 -7.49 -4.13 -2.66
C ASN A 107 -6.61 -4.99 -3.58
N ILE A 108 -5.86 -4.34 -4.47
CA ILE A 108 -4.81 -4.97 -5.26
C ILE A 108 -3.50 -4.33 -4.85
N ASP A 109 -2.57 -5.18 -4.41
CA ASP A 109 -1.28 -4.81 -3.85
C ASP A 109 -0.18 -5.37 -4.74
N VAL A 110 0.65 -4.47 -5.27
CA VAL A 110 1.66 -4.75 -6.28
C VAL A 110 3.01 -4.23 -5.84
N THR A 111 3.97 -5.15 -5.71
CA THR A 111 5.39 -4.81 -5.52
C THR A 111 6.21 -5.30 -6.71
N LEU A 112 6.90 -4.39 -7.39
CA LEU A 112 7.78 -4.72 -8.52
C LEU A 112 9.23 -4.36 -8.21
N ILE A 113 10.14 -5.22 -8.66
CA ILE A 113 11.59 -4.98 -8.61
C ILE A 113 12.03 -4.51 -9.99
N LEU A 114 12.49 -3.26 -10.09
CA LEU A 114 13.08 -2.69 -11.29
C LEU A 114 14.51 -2.22 -10.99
N ASP A 115 15.48 -2.69 -11.77
CA ASP A 115 16.91 -2.40 -11.54
C ASP A 115 17.36 -2.67 -10.08
N GLY A 116 16.73 -3.66 -9.42
CA GLY A 116 16.95 -4.04 -8.03
C GLY A 116 16.31 -3.11 -7.00
N TRP A 117 15.48 -2.13 -7.39
CA TRP A 117 14.69 -1.30 -6.50
C TRP A 117 13.26 -1.83 -6.38
N HIS A 118 12.72 -1.86 -5.16
CA HIS A 118 11.35 -2.29 -4.89
C HIS A 118 10.44 -1.07 -4.89
N GLY A 119 9.55 -0.98 -5.87
CA GLY A 119 8.38 -0.10 -5.81
C GLY A 119 7.21 -0.89 -5.23
N ASP A 120 6.50 -0.32 -4.28
CA ASP A 120 5.43 -0.97 -3.54
C ASP A 120 4.23 -0.05 -3.40
N SER A 121 3.05 -0.52 -3.76
CA SER A 121 1.82 0.26 -3.62
C SER A 121 0.58 -0.60 -3.74
N SER A 122 -0.48 -0.21 -3.05
CA SER A 122 -1.77 -0.86 -3.18
C SER A 122 -2.90 0.16 -3.39
N ARG A 123 -3.97 -0.31 -4.01
CA ARG A 123 -5.13 0.52 -4.33
C ARG A 123 -6.43 -0.27 -4.18
N MET A 124 -7.48 0.44 -3.75
CA MET A 124 -8.84 -0.10 -3.75
C MET A 124 -9.50 0.09 -5.12
N TYR A 125 -10.29 -0.90 -5.50
CA TYR A 125 -11.13 -0.87 -6.69
C TYR A 125 -12.56 -1.30 -6.34
N ALA A 126 -13.53 -0.61 -6.91
CA ALA A 126 -14.93 -1.00 -6.87
C ALA A 126 -15.23 -2.02 -7.97
N VAL A 127 -15.92 -3.09 -7.65
CA VAL A 127 -16.36 -4.11 -8.62
C VAL A 127 -17.84 -3.86 -8.92
N GLY A 128 -18.11 -3.17 -10.03
CA GLY A 128 -19.46 -2.73 -10.38
C GLY A 128 -19.99 -1.66 -9.41
N GLU A 129 -21.29 -1.73 -9.05
CA GLU A 129 -21.93 -0.81 -8.13
C GLU A 129 -21.75 -1.23 -6.67
N ILE A 130 -21.04 -0.44 -5.88
CA ILE A 130 -20.77 -0.74 -4.48
C ILE A 130 -21.71 0.05 -3.54
N PRO A 131 -22.02 -0.48 -2.35
CA PRO A 131 -22.87 0.23 -1.40
C PRO A 131 -22.14 1.44 -0.78
N ARG A 132 -22.88 2.52 -0.49
CA ARG A 132 -22.36 3.78 0.09
C ARG A 132 -21.42 3.60 1.30
N ARG A 133 -21.67 2.59 2.14
CA ARG A 133 -20.78 2.30 3.28
C ARG A 133 -19.40 1.84 2.83
N ALA A 134 -19.32 1.15 1.69
CA ALA A 134 -18.06 0.70 1.11
C ALA A 134 -17.33 1.88 0.43
N GLU A 135 -18.04 2.74 -0.28
CA GLU A 135 -17.51 4.00 -0.82
C GLU A 135 -16.87 4.83 0.29
N ARG A 136 -17.64 5.09 1.35
CA ARG A 136 -17.15 5.86 2.50
C ARG A 136 -15.91 5.22 3.14
N LEU A 137 -15.86 3.89 3.24
CA LEU A 137 -14.67 3.20 3.76
C LEU A 137 -13.45 3.45 2.88
N ILE A 138 -13.60 3.35 1.56
CA ILE A 138 -12.51 3.59 0.60
C ILE A 138 -12.02 5.03 0.72
N ASP A 139 -12.93 6.02 0.72
CA ASP A 139 -12.58 7.44 0.82
C ASP A 139 -11.88 7.77 2.14
N VAL A 140 -12.39 7.27 3.26
CA VAL A 140 -11.76 7.46 4.58
C VAL A 140 -10.36 6.81 4.62
N THR A 141 -10.20 5.64 4.01
CA THR A 141 -8.90 4.93 4.00
C THR A 141 -7.87 5.71 3.17
N TYR A 142 -8.25 6.20 2.00
CA TYR A 142 -7.38 7.03 1.17
C TYR A 142 -6.97 8.32 1.89
N GLU A 143 -7.95 9.05 2.42
CA GLU A 143 -7.69 10.29 3.16
C GLU A 143 -6.81 10.04 4.41
N ALA A 144 -7.03 8.94 5.11
CA ALA A 144 -6.20 8.55 6.27
C ALA A 144 -4.73 8.36 5.87
N MET A 145 -4.48 7.64 4.77
CA MET A 145 -3.13 7.46 4.23
C MET A 145 -2.51 8.81 3.88
N MET A 146 -3.21 9.68 3.17
CA MET A 146 -2.69 10.99 2.75
C MET A 146 -2.42 11.91 3.96
N ARG A 147 -3.21 11.84 5.01
CA ARG A 147 -2.95 12.56 6.29
C ARG A 147 -1.69 12.03 6.97
N GLY A 148 -1.50 10.71 6.99
CA GLY A 148 -0.27 10.11 7.48
C GLY A 148 0.96 10.57 6.70
N ILE A 149 0.88 10.59 5.37
CA ILE A 149 1.94 11.08 4.49
C ILE A 149 2.21 12.57 4.70
N ALA A 150 1.16 13.39 4.82
CA ALA A 150 1.30 14.84 5.08
C ALA A 150 1.97 15.17 6.42
N ALA A 151 1.92 14.26 7.40
CA ALA A 151 2.61 14.42 8.69
C ALA A 151 4.13 14.16 8.59
N ILE A 152 4.63 13.62 7.47
CA ILE A 152 6.05 13.29 7.27
C ILE A 152 6.85 14.57 7.04
N LYS A 153 7.79 14.83 7.94
CA LYS A 153 8.76 15.92 7.81
C LYS A 153 10.09 15.54 8.46
N PRO A 154 11.21 16.10 8.00
CA PRO A 154 12.50 15.92 8.67
C PRO A 154 12.42 16.33 10.15
N GLY A 155 12.92 15.47 11.03
CA GLY A 155 12.88 15.69 12.48
C GLY A 155 11.55 15.33 13.15
N GLY A 156 10.48 15.04 12.40
CA GLY A 156 9.26 14.42 12.92
C GLY A 156 9.50 12.96 13.30
N THR A 157 8.45 12.23 13.68
CA THR A 157 8.55 10.84 14.15
C THR A 157 7.59 9.92 13.43
N THR A 158 7.84 8.60 13.49
CA THR A 158 6.89 7.60 12.98
C THR A 158 5.55 7.64 13.72
N GLY A 159 5.53 8.05 14.99
CA GLY A 159 4.32 8.25 15.77
C GLY A 159 3.45 9.41 15.27
N ASP A 160 4.04 10.43 14.63
CA ASP A 160 3.28 11.51 14.01
C ASP A 160 2.40 10.98 12.87
N ILE A 161 2.94 10.03 12.07
CA ILE A 161 2.21 9.36 11.00
C ILE A 161 1.04 8.56 11.58
N GLY A 162 1.33 7.68 12.54
CA GLY A 162 0.31 6.84 13.18
C GLY A 162 -0.77 7.66 13.90
N SER A 163 -0.40 8.72 14.59
CA SER A 163 -1.34 9.62 15.28
C SER A 163 -2.26 10.35 14.32
N ALA A 164 -1.74 10.85 13.19
CA ALA A 164 -2.54 11.53 12.17
C ALA A 164 -3.58 10.59 11.55
N ILE A 165 -3.18 9.34 11.22
CA ILE A 165 -4.07 8.31 10.68
C ILE A 165 -5.14 7.93 11.72
N GLN A 166 -4.70 7.52 12.90
CA GLN A 166 -5.59 7.01 13.94
C GLN A 166 -6.65 8.03 14.36
N SER A 167 -6.23 9.26 14.65
CA SER A 167 -7.16 10.32 15.11
C SER A 167 -8.24 10.61 14.07
N PHE A 168 -7.88 10.63 12.79
CA PHE A 168 -8.84 10.85 11.72
C PHE A 168 -9.80 9.68 11.58
N VAL A 169 -9.30 8.44 11.53
CA VAL A 169 -10.10 7.22 11.32
C VAL A 169 -11.08 6.99 12.48
N GLU A 170 -10.63 7.14 13.73
CA GLU A 170 -11.48 6.96 14.91
C GLU A 170 -12.58 8.02 14.98
N ALA A 171 -12.32 9.26 14.54
CA ALA A 171 -13.35 10.31 14.40
C ALA A 171 -14.41 9.97 13.33
N GLN A 172 -14.08 9.09 12.38
CA GLN A 172 -15.03 8.57 11.38
C GLN A 172 -15.80 7.32 11.87
N HIS A 173 -15.63 6.92 13.15
CA HIS A 173 -16.18 5.70 13.76
C HIS A 173 -15.73 4.41 13.05
N MET A 174 -14.52 4.39 12.54
CA MET A 174 -13.83 3.24 11.96
C MET A 174 -12.62 2.87 12.80
N SER A 175 -11.98 1.74 12.52
CA SER A 175 -10.82 1.30 13.28
C SER A 175 -9.60 1.03 12.39
N VAL A 176 -8.41 1.33 12.93
CA VAL A 176 -7.13 1.03 12.29
C VAL A 176 -6.66 -0.35 12.75
N VAL A 177 -6.27 -1.21 11.81
CA VAL A 177 -5.63 -2.50 12.09
C VAL A 177 -4.27 -2.27 12.74
N ARG A 178 -3.92 -3.10 13.74
CA ARG A 178 -2.70 -2.96 14.54
C ARG A 178 -1.69 -4.09 14.34
N ASP A 179 -2.13 -5.17 13.68
CA ASP A 179 -1.35 -6.40 13.52
C ASP A 179 -0.37 -6.32 12.33
N PHE A 180 -0.53 -5.32 11.47
CA PHE A 180 0.30 -5.04 10.30
C PHE A 180 0.75 -3.59 10.30
N CYS A 181 1.84 -3.31 9.61
CA CYS A 181 2.45 -1.99 9.55
C CYS A 181 3.16 -1.78 8.21
N GLY A 182 3.39 -0.55 7.83
CA GLY A 182 4.31 -0.19 6.79
C GLY A 182 5.75 -0.49 7.17
N HIS A 183 6.64 -0.47 6.22
CA HIS A 183 8.01 -0.92 6.37
C HIS A 183 8.99 -0.10 5.53
N GLY A 184 10.23 -0.06 5.97
CA GLY A 184 11.32 0.40 5.13
C GLY A 184 11.48 -0.49 3.91
N LEU A 185 11.89 0.10 2.79
CA LEU A 185 12.19 -0.65 1.56
C LEU A 185 13.29 0.05 0.74
N GLY A 186 13.61 -0.52 -0.42
CA GLY A 186 14.62 0.00 -1.32
C GLY A 186 15.25 -1.15 -2.11
N ARG A 187 16.50 -1.53 -1.79
CA ARG A 187 17.12 -2.75 -2.32
C ARG A 187 16.63 -4.02 -1.64
N LEU A 188 15.90 -3.89 -0.54
CA LEU A 188 15.21 -4.98 0.14
C LEU A 188 13.71 -4.71 0.10
N PHE A 189 12.91 -5.77 0.03
CA PHE A 189 11.45 -5.67 0.04
C PHE A 189 10.96 -5.12 1.39
N HIS A 190 11.37 -5.73 2.50
CA HIS A 190 11.01 -5.28 3.84
C HIS A 190 12.27 -5.00 4.66
N ASP A 191 12.40 -3.79 5.16
CA ASP A 191 13.52 -3.32 5.97
C ASP A 191 13.03 -2.42 7.11
N GLU A 192 13.95 -1.87 7.89
CA GLU A 192 13.64 -0.85 8.90
C GLU A 192 13.42 0.55 8.26
N PRO A 193 12.55 1.38 8.85
CA PRO A 193 11.78 1.17 10.08
C PRO A 193 10.42 0.51 9.83
N ASN A 194 9.79 0.01 10.90
CA ASN A 194 8.36 -0.28 10.87
C ASN A 194 7.56 1.02 11.01
N ILE A 195 6.51 1.18 10.21
CA ILE A 195 5.60 2.33 10.21
C ILE A 195 4.24 1.88 10.73
N VAL A 196 4.02 2.03 12.02
CA VAL A 196 2.75 1.68 12.66
C VAL A 196 1.73 2.78 12.39
N HIS A 197 0.51 2.41 11.98
CA HIS A 197 -0.54 3.35 11.60
C HIS A 197 -1.41 3.82 12.79
N VAL A 198 -0.96 3.55 13.99
CA VAL A 198 -1.50 4.02 15.27
C VAL A 198 -0.37 4.51 16.15
N GLY A 199 -0.64 5.39 17.12
CA GLY A 199 0.40 5.84 18.04
C GLY A 199 0.19 7.25 18.55
N ARG A 200 1.25 7.81 19.13
CA ARG A 200 1.25 9.16 19.70
C ARG A 200 2.23 10.05 18.94
N ALA A 201 1.82 11.27 18.69
CA ALA A 201 2.68 12.28 18.10
C ALA A 201 3.95 12.50 18.95
N GLY A 202 5.10 12.63 18.28
CA GLY A 202 6.40 12.81 18.89
C GLY A 202 7.07 11.52 19.41
N GLU A 203 6.39 10.37 19.34
CA GLU A 203 6.96 9.09 19.76
C GLU A 203 7.51 8.29 18.56
N GLY A 204 8.38 7.31 18.83
CA GLY A 204 8.91 6.39 17.84
C GLY A 204 10.23 6.85 17.20
N THR A 205 10.45 6.46 15.95
CA THR A 205 11.70 6.72 15.23
C THR A 205 11.68 8.11 14.60
N THR A 206 12.75 8.88 14.82
CA THR A 206 12.93 10.19 14.17
C THR A 206 13.09 10.02 12.65
N LEU A 207 12.31 10.75 11.88
CA LEU A 207 12.36 10.77 10.42
C LEU A 207 13.54 11.63 9.95
N ARG A 208 14.35 11.06 9.05
CA ARG A 208 15.54 11.72 8.48
C ARG A 208 15.48 11.70 6.96
N PRO A 209 16.00 12.74 6.29
CA PRO A 209 16.18 12.72 4.84
C PRO A 209 16.95 11.46 4.39
N GLY A 210 16.50 10.87 3.30
CA GLY A 210 17.05 9.62 2.77
C GLY A 210 16.33 8.35 3.24
N MET A 211 15.41 8.41 4.18
CA MET A 211 14.59 7.26 4.55
C MET A 211 13.55 6.96 3.48
N PHE A 212 13.40 5.67 3.13
CA PHE A 212 12.34 5.15 2.27
C PHE A 212 11.47 4.18 3.07
N PHE A 213 10.15 4.31 2.96
CA PHE A 213 9.21 3.39 3.62
C PHE A 213 7.82 3.46 2.97
N THR A 214 6.96 2.50 3.32
CA THR A 214 5.55 2.50 2.94
C THR A 214 4.67 3.14 4.00
N VAL A 215 3.58 3.75 3.55
CA VAL A 215 2.45 4.17 4.40
C VAL A 215 1.22 3.47 3.83
N GLU A 216 0.67 2.51 4.59
CA GLU A 216 -0.29 1.52 4.10
C GLU A 216 -1.41 1.20 5.10
N PRO A 217 -2.14 2.17 5.63
CA PRO A 217 -3.15 1.92 6.65
C PRO A 217 -4.26 0.98 6.16
N MET A 218 -4.53 -0.04 6.96
CA MET A 218 -5.68 -0.92 6.80
C MET A 218 -6.79 -0.48 7.74
N ILE A 219 -7.94 -0.12 7.19
CA ILE A 219 -9.07 0.44 7.91
C ILE A 219 -10.26 -0.48 7.85
N ASN A 220 -10.87 -0.77 9.00
CA ASN A 220 -12.04 -1.63 9.12
C ASN A 220 -13.29 -0.82 9.46
N LEU A 221 -14.43 -1.16 8.85
CA LEU A 221 -15.75 -0.64 9.29
C LEU A 221 -16.12 -1.08 10.70
N GLY A 222 -15.62 -2.24 11.13
CA GLY A 222 -15.87 -2.81 12.43
C GLY A 222 -14.69 -2.65 13.38
N ARG A 223 -14.39 -3.73 14.11
CA ARG A 223 -13.32 -3.77 15.13
C ARG A 223 -11.93 -3.95 14.49
N PRO A 224 -10.84 -3.53 15.14
CA PRO A 224 -9.49 -3.60 14.57
C PRO A 224 -8.92 -5.03 14.52
N HIS A 225 -9.56 -5.99 15.15
CA HIS A 225 -9.01 -7.33 15.32
C HIS A 225 -9.08 -8.18 14.04
N VAL A 226 -7.98 -8.84 13.73
CA VAL A 226 -7.82 -9.70 12.58
C VAL A 226 -7.48 -11.14 12.97
N LYS A 227 -7.52 -12.04 12.02
CA LYS A 227 -6.96 -13.39 12.11
C LYS A 227 -6.35 -13.79 10.77
N VAL A 228 -5.26 -14.51 10.80
CA VAL A 228 -4.67 -15.15 9.62
C VAL A 228 -5.34 -16.50 9.40
N LEU A 229 -5.67 -16.82 8.16
CA LEU A 229 -6.27 -18.10 7.78
C LEU A 229 -5.23 -19.23 7.74
N SER A 230 -5.70 -20.47 7.56
CA SER A 230 -4.85 -21.67 7.54
C SER A 230 -3.88 -21.72 6.34
N ASP A 231 -4.07 -20.89 5.32
CA ASP A 231 -3.13 -20.73 4.21
C ASP A 231 -1.83 -20.02 4.62
N GLY A 232 -1.78 -19.47 5.84
CA GLY A 232 -0.63 -18.77 6.40
C GLY A 232 -0.42 -17.34 5.91
N TRP A 233 -1.29 -16.82 5.03
CA TRP A 233 -1.17 -15.50 4.38
C TRP A 233 -2.40 -14.63 4.59
N THR A 234 -3.57 -15.11 4.17
CA THR A 234 -4.80 -14.31 4.12
C THR A 234 -5.21 -13.82 5.51
N ALA A 235 -5.13 -12.53 5.74
CA ALA A 235 -5.63 -11.89 6.96
C ALA A 235 -7.06 -11.40 6.75
N VAL A 236 -7.96 -11.71 7.69
CA VAL A 236 -9.38 -11.32 7.62
C VAL A 236 -9.82 -10.64 8.90
N THR A 237 -10.80 -9.73 8.81
CA THR A 237 -11.45 -9.15 9.98
C THR A 237 -12.17 -10.25 10.79
N ARG A 238 -12.05 -10.22 12.12
CA ARG A 238 -12.72 -11.24 12.97
C ARG A 238 -14.24 -11.13 12.95
N ASP A 239 -14.75 -9.92 12.80
CA ASP A 239 -16.19 -9.63 12.75
C ASP A 239 -16.78 -9.67 11.34
N ARG A 240 -15.96 -9.99 10.33
CA ARG A 240 -16.31 -10.04 8.91
C ARG A 240 -16.86 -8.72 8.33
N GLN A 241 -16.62 -7.59 8.99
CA GLN A 241 -16.89 -6.29 8.41
C GLN A 241 -15.88 -5.96 7.31
N LEU A 242 -16.26 -5.05 6.41
CA LEU A 242 -15.39 -4.63 5.32
C LEU A 242 -14.09 -4.00 5.83
N SER A 243 -13.02 -4.24 5.11
CA SER A 243 -11.70 -3.63 5.26
C SER A 243 -11.26 -2.99 3.96
N ALA A 244 -10.51 -1.90 4.03
CA ALA A 244 -9.86 -1.28 2.88
C ALA A 244 -8.43 -0.91 3.23
N GLN A 245 -7.56 -0.88 2.21
CA GLN A 245 -6.17 -0.47 2.31
C GLN A 245 -5.80 0.36 1.09
N PHE A 246 -5.01 1.39 1.30
CA PHE A 246 -4.21 2.05 0.28
C PHE A 246 -2.78 2.09 0.74
N GLU A 247 -1.87 2.16 -0.20
CA GLU A 247 -0.46 2.22 0.10
C GLU A 247 0.29 3.11 -0.88
N HIS A 248 1.24 3.86 -0.34
CA HIS A 248 2.26 4.54 -1.11
C HIS A 248 3.66 4.28 -0.56
N THR A 249 4.61 4.07 -1.46
CA THR A 249 6.04 4.20 -1.15
C THR A 249 6.43 5.67 -1.16
N VAL A 250 7.10 6.09 -0.09
CA VAL A 250 7.53 7.48 0.09
C VAL A 250 9.01 7.59 0.44
N GLY A 251 9.60 8.74 0.14
CA GLY A 251 10.96 9.12 0.55
C GLY A 251 10.95 10.41 1.35
N VAL A 252 11.65 10.43 2.48
CA VAL A 252 11.85 11.65 3.27
C VAL A 252 12.91 12.50 2.59
N THR A 253 12.57 13.74 2.26
CA THR A 253 13.48 14.75 1.67
C THR A 253 13.89 15.79 2.70
N ASP A 254 14.83 16.67 2.37
CA ASP A 254 15.20 17.79 3.24
C ASP A 254 14.04 18.76 3.51
N LYS A 255 13.02 18.78 2.65
CA LYS A 255 11.90 19.74 2.70
C LYS A 255 10.56 19.10 3.11
N GLY A 256 10.49 17.78 3.26
CA GLY A 256 9.26 17.06 3.56
C GLY A 256 9.27 15.63 3.03
N VAL A 257 8.30 15.28 2.20
CA VAL A 257 8.10 13.92 1.68
C VAL A 257 7.92 13.94 0.16
N GLU A 258 8.43 12.91 -0.51
CA GLU A 258 8.16 12.61 -1.92
C GLU A 258 7.42 11.28 -2.02
N ILE A 259 6.33 11.24 -2.78
CA ILE A 259 5.58 10.01 -3.08
C ILE A 259 6.09 9.45 -4.40
N PHE A 260 6.63 8.22 -4.39
CA PHE A 260 7.19 7.58 -5.59
C PHE A 260 6.12 6.90 -6.46
N THR A 261 4.98 6.53 -5.87
CA THR A 261 3.95 5.69 -6.48
C THR A 261 2.68 6.47 -6.88
N THR A 262 2.81 7.77 -7.16
CA THR A 262 1.70 8.59 -7.62
C THR A 262 1.25 8.16 -9.02
N SER A 263 -0.07 7.96 -9.21
CA SER A 263 -0.65 7.61 -10.50
C SER A 263 -0.35 8.67 -11.58
N PRO A 264 0.29 8.29 -12.69
CA PRO A 264 0.52 9.21 -13.79
C PRO A 264 -0.77 9.65 -14.53
N LYS A 265 -1.86 8.89 -14.36
CA LYS A 265 -3.18 9.19 -14.95
C LYS A 265 -4.12 9.91 -13.97
N GLY A 266 -3.68 10.22 -12.74
CA GLY A 266 -4.52 10.83 -11.72
C GLY A 266 -5.57 9.89 -11.12
N LEU A 267 -5.40 8.57 -11.28
CA LEU A 267 -6.34 7.53 -10.81
C LEU A 267 -6.13 7.13 -9.34
N HIS A 268 -5.35 7.89 -8.60
CA HIS A 268 -5.11 7.70 -7.17
C HIS A 268 -6.24 8.21 -6.29
N LEU A 269 -7.07 9.13 -6.79
CA LEU A 269 -8.30 9.57 -6.15
C LEU A 269 -9.38 8.53 -6.43
N SER A 270 -10.15 8.19 -5.41
CA SER A 270 -11.24 7.20 -5.40
C SER A 270 -11.81 6.87 -6.79
N LEU A 271 -11.68 5.63 -7.24
CA LEU A 271 -12.20 5.15 -8.52
C LEU A 271 -13.73 5.26 -8.65
N ILE A 272 -14.42 5.54 -7.54
CA ILE A 272 -15.85 5.70 -7.46
C ILE A 272 -16.34 6.92 -8.23
N HIS A 273 -15.51 7.96 -8.38
CA HIS A 273 -15.88 9.20 -9.06
C HIS A 273 -15.50 9.26 -10.55
N ILE A 274 -14.90 8.22 -11.11
CA ILE A 274 -14.49 8.18 -12.52
C ILE A 274 -15.66 7.81 -13.46
N SER A 275 -16.78 7.30 -12.93
CA SER A 275 -17.92 6.85 -13.71
C SER A 275 -18.93 7.96 -14.07
N GLU A 276 -18.80 9.21 -13.61
CA GLU A 276 -19.62 10.32 -14.07
C GLU A 276 -18.82 11.23 -15.01
N PRO A 277 -19.16 11.27 -16.31
CA PRO A 277 -18.74 12.39 -17.15
C PRO A 277 -19.37 13.65 -16.53
N THR A 278 -18.54 14.62 -16.17
CA THR A 278 -18.98 15.95 -15.74
C THR A 278 -20.09 16.44 -16.69
N ARG A 279 -21.34 16.46 -16.23
CA ARG A 279 -22.40 17.17 -16.94
C ARG A 279 -22.06 18.66 -16.84
N PRO A 280 -21.88 19.36 -17.96
CA PRO A 280 -21.79 20.81 -17.91
C PRO A 280 -23.13 21.34 -17.42
N TYR A 281 -23.11 22.19 -16.42
CA TYR A 281 -24.27 23.02 -16.02
C TYR A 281 -24.53 24.05 -17.08
#